data_52e3983777f8acdd1622309802dae51b
#
_entry.id   52e3983777f8acdd1622309802dae51b
#
_cell.length_a   1.000
_cell.length_b   1.000
_cell.length_c   1.000
_cell.angle_alpha   90.00
_cell.angle_beta   90.00
_cell.angle_gamma   90.00
#
_symmetry.space_group_name_H-M   'P 1'
#
loop_
_entity.id
_entity.type
_entity.pdbx_description
1 polymer ?
#
loop_
_entity_poly.entity_id
_entity_poly.type
_entity_poly.pdbx_seq_one_letter_code
_entity_poly.pdbx_strand_id
1 'polypeptide(L)'
;WLIGFSYFAIACSLYGITTFMVDYARYQLNLPLGKASFLATIHGIGQIIGVLTVLPLSDYLGRKRTVIISNAIISVCLASLLLVGESWGMLYLVIGCLAVFYGPTFPIYGACAGDYFPREIMATVIGVWTPFYGLGAIIAHWMTGMLRDATGVYQHAFIINMLMAVVATVLMCFVRPRLSGSGFNVQG
;
A
#
# COMPACT_ATOMS: atom_id res chain seq x y z
N TRP A 1 0.67 -6.07 -17.37
CA TRP A 1 1.93 -5.75 -16.68
C TRP A 1 1.84 -4.50 -15.81
N LEU A 2 1.19 -3.40 -16.24
CA LEU A 2 1.10 -2.16 -15.48
C LEU A 2 0.52 -2.38 -14.06
N ILE A 3 -0.50 -3.21 -13.90
CA ILE A 3 -1.09 -3.53 -12.59
C ILE A 3 -0.07 -4.29 -11.72
N GLY A 4 0.64 -5.28 -12.30
CA GLY A 4 1.69 -6.02 -11.58
C GLY A 4 2.83 -5.11 -11.09
N PHE A 5 3.31 -4.19 -11.95
CA PHE A 5 4.32 -3.21 -11.55
C PHE A 5 3.80 -2.20 -10.52
N SER A 6 2.54 -1.77 -10.62
CA SER A 6 1.91 -0.96 -9.59
C SER A 6 1.83 -1.71 -8.26
N TYR A 7 1.52 -3.00 -8.30
CA TYR A 7 1.45 -3.85 -7.13
C TYR A 7 2.82 -4.06 -6.46
N PHE A 8 3.88 -4.19 -7.26
CA PHE A 8 5.27 -4.17 -6.79
C PHE A 8 5.59 -2.84 -6.09
N ALA A 9 5.31 -1.72 -6.75
CA ALA A 9 5.65 -0.39 -6.26
C ALA A 9 4.92 -0.07 -4.94
N ILE A 10 3.63 -0.41 -4.84
CA ILE A 10 2.90 -0.19 -3.59
C ILE A 10 3.39 -1.12 -2.48
N ALA A 11 3.79 -2.36 -2.77
CA ALA A 11 4.41 -3.24 -1.79
C ALA A 11 5.72 -2.65 -1.24
N CYS A 12 6.59 -2.13 -2.12
CA CYS A 12 7.80 -1.42 -1.70
C CYS A 12 7.46 -0.28 -0.73
N SER A 13 6.48 0.53 -1.08
CA SER A 13 6.04 1.66 -0.26
C SER A 13 5.58 1.23 1.14
N LEU A 14 4.72 0.21 1.20
CA LEU A 14 4.06 -0.20 2.44
C LEU A 14 4.99 -0.94 3.39
N TYR A 15 5.75 -1.90 2.90
CA TYR A 15 6.63 -2.71 3.76
C TYR A 15 7.84 -1.93 4.27
N GLY A 16 8.31 -0.94 3.52
CA GLY A 16 9.41 -0.09 3.97
C GLY A 16 9.10 0.77 5.20
N ILE A 17 7.82 1.10 5.43
CA ILE A 17 7.40 1.86 6.61
C ILE A 17 6.89 0.95 7.73
N THR A 18 6.04 -0.02 7.39
CA THR A 18 5.30 -0.78 8.41
C THR A 18 6.20 -1.65 9.27
N THR A 19 7.27 -2.18 8.70
CA THR A 19 8.26 -2.96 9.44
C THR A 19 9.08 -2.13 10.41
N PHE A 20 9.43 -0.91 10.02
CA PHE A 20 10.34 -0.06 10.78
C PHE A 20 9.64 1.04 11.58
N MET A 21 8.32 1.15 11.56
CA MET A 21 7.58 2.23 12.22
C MET A 21 7.78 2.25 13.74
N VAL A 22 7.92 1.09 14.38
CA VAL A 22 8.16 0.98 15.83
C VAL A 22 9.59 1.41 16.16
N ASP A 23 10.56 0.98 15.36
CA ASP A 23 11.97 1.38 15.51
C ASP A 23 12.16 2.88 15.24
N TYR A 24 11.51 3.40 14.21
CA TYR A 24 11.47 4.85 13.93
C TYR A 24 10.95 5.64 15.12
N ALA A 25 9.80 5.23 15.69
CA ALA A 25 9.22 5.90 16.83
C ALA A 25 10.11 5.80 18.09
N ARG A 26 10.75 4.66 18.30
CA ARG A 26 11.57 4.42 19.48
C ARG A 26 12.94 5.11 19.40
N TYR A 27 13.65 4.96 18.29
CA TYR A 27 15.05 5.37 18.19
C TYR A 27 15.24 6.74 17.55
N GLN A 28 14.33 7.19 16.69
CA GLN A 28 14.45 8.49 16.06
C GLN A 28 13.57 9.55 16.73
N LEU A 29 12.36 9.19 17.20
CA LEU A 29 11.47 10.09 17.94
C LEU A 29 11.58 9.94 19.47
N ASN A 30 12.46 9.07 19.97
CA ASN A 30 12.70 8.83 21.39
C ASN A 30 11.43 8.50 22.21
N LEU A 31 10.44 7.84 21.59
CA LEU A 31 9.23 7.45 22.30
C LEU A 31 9.47 6.25 23.23
N PRO A 32 8.86 6.20 24.42
CA PRO A 32 8.86 5.02 25.28
C PRO A 32 8.34 3.80 24.52
N LEU A 33 8.90 2.60 24.81
CA LEU A 33 8.58 1.35 24.10
C LEU A 33 7.07 1.09 24.03
N GLY A 34 6.31 1.33 25.11
CA GLY A 34 4.86 1.13 25.12
C GLY A 34 4.13 2.02 24.10
N LYS A 35 4.51 3.28 23.97
CA LYS A 35 3.94 4.19 22.96
C LYS A 35 4.39 3.80 21.54
N ALA A 36 5.64 3.43 21.35
CA ALA A 36 6.14 3.00 20.04
C ALA A 36 5.45 1.71 19.59
N SER A 37 5.30 0.72 20.45
CA SER A 37 4.64 -0.56 20.14
C SER A 37 3.12 -0.38 19.89
N PHE A 38 2.49 0.62 20.48
CA PHE A 38 1.07 0.90 20.25
C PHE A 38 0.77 1.29 18.78
N LEU A 39 1.78 1.78 18.04
CA LEU A 39 1.66 1.99 16.59
C LEU A 39 1.28 0.71 15.84
N ALA A 40 1.84 -0.44 16.23
CA ALA A 40 1.50 -1.71 15.61
C ALA A 40 0.02 -2.08 15.85
N THR A 41 -0.51 -1.77 17.03
CA THR A 41 -1.93 -1.96 17.35
C THR A 41 -2.83 -1.05 16.51
N ILE A 42 -2.50 0.24 16.43
CA ILE A 42 -3.22 1.21 15.59
C ILE A 42 -3.20 0.77 14.12
N HIS A 43 -2.04 0.34 13.65
CA HIS A 43 -1.88 -0.17 12.28
C HIS A 43 -2.75 -1.42 12.04
N GLY A 44 -2.75 -2.38 12.96
CA GLY A 44 -3.60 -3.58 12.84
C GLY A 44 -5.10 -3.25 12.82
N ILE A 45 -5.56 -2.40 13.73
CA ILE A 45 -6.97 -1.95 13.79
C ILE A 45 -7.33 -1.19 12.51
N GLY A 46 -6.47 -0.28 12.05
CA GLY A 46 -6.67 0.46 10.81
C GLY A 46 -6.85 -0.45 9.60
N GLN A 47 -6.05 -1.51 9.48
CA GLN A 47 -6.19 -2.49 8.39
C GLN A 47 -7.56 -3.20 8.42
N ILE A 48 -8.04 -3.61 9.60
CA ILE A 48 -9.35 -4.23 9.75
C ILE A 48 -10.46 -3.27 9.29
N ILE A 49 -10.41 -2.02 9.76
CA ILE A 49 -11.36 -0.97 9.33
C ILE A 49 -11.30 -0.79 7.81
N GLY A 50 -10.12 -0.75 7.23
CA GLY A 50 -9.93 -0.60 5.79
C GLY A 50 -10.54 -1.73 4.97
N VAL A 51 -10.32 -2.98 5.39
CA VAL A 51 -10.92 -4.14 4.72
C VAL A 51 -12.44 -4.10 4.80
N LEU A 52 -12.99 -3.71 5.94
CA LEU A 52 -14.45 -3.68 6.15
C LEU A 52 -15.14 -2.48 5.49
N THR A 53 -14.41 -1.41 5.17
CA THR A 53 -14.99 -0.17 4.61
C THR A 53 -14.57 0.08 3.17
N VAL A 54 -13.27 0.15 2.90
CA VAL A 54 -12.73 0.52 1.59
C VAL A 54 -12.94 -0.59 0.55
N LEU A 55 -12.86 -1.86 0.96
CA LEU A 55 -13.03 -2.97 0.03
C LEU A 55 -14.48 -3.05 -0.50
N PRO A 56 -15.54 -3.04 0.33
CA PRO A 56 -16.91 -2.95 -0.17
C PRO A 56 -17.18 -1.66 -0.97
N LEU A 57 -16.61 -0.53 -0.52
CA LEU A 57 -16.75 0.74 -1.24
C LEU A 57 -16.18 0.66 -2.66
N SER A 58 -15.16 -0.17 -2.88
CA SER A 58 -14.57 -0.38 -4.20
C SER A 58 -15.52 -0.99 -5.24
N ASP A 59 -16.54 -1.73 -4.79
CA ASP A 59 -17.56 -2.30 -5.66
C ASP A 59 -18.49 -1.21 -6.23
N TYR A 60 -18.70 -0.12 -5.49
CA TYR A 60 -19.51 1.03 -5.91
C TYR A 60 -18.72 2.06 -6.71
N LEU A 61 -17.51 2.42 -6.27
CA LEU A 61 -16.66 3.42 -6.92
C LEU A 61 -15.93 2.89 -8.17
N GLY A 62 -15.84 1.56 -8.28
CA GLY A 62 -15.00 0.87 -9.24
C GLY A 62 -13.59 0.64 -8.71
N ARG A 63 -13.11 -0.61 -8.82
CA ARG A 63 -11.87 -1.08 -8.20
C ARG A 63 -10.63 -0.29 -8.62
N LYS A 64 -10.49 0.01 -9.93
CA LYS A 64 -9.39 0.84 -10.42
C LYS A 64 -9.34 2.22 -9.75
N ARG A 65 -10.48 2.91 -9.65
CA ARG A 65 -10.55 4.24 -9.03
C ARG A 65 -10.18 4.16 -7.55
N THR A 66 -10.69 3.17 -6.86
CA THR A 66 -10.39 2.96 -5.43
C THR A 66 -8.91 2.68 -5.21
N VAL A 67 -8.25 1.87 -6.06
CA VAL A 67 -6.80 1.65 -5.98
C VAL A 67 -6.02 2.95 -6.18
N ILE A 68 -6.38 3.76 -7.18
CA ILE A 68 -5.73 5.06 -7.43
C ILE A 68 -5.87 5.98 -6.21
N ILE A 69 -7.09 6.10 -5.67
CA ILE A 69 -7.36 6.94 -4.49
C ILE A 69 -6.59 6.43 -3.28
N SER A 70 -6.61 5.12 -3.02
CA SER A 70 -5.89 4.51 -1.90
C SER A 70 -4.39 4.75 -1.99
N ASN A 71 -3.79 4.50 -3.15
CA ASN A 71 -2.36 4.74 -3.36
C ASN A 71 -1.99 6.22 -3.23
N ALA A 72 -2.84 7.13 -3.70
CA ALA A 72 -2.63 8.57 -3.54
C ALA A 72 -2.69 8.99 -2.06
N ILE A 73 -3.67 8.48 -1.30
CA ILE A 73 -3.78 8.76 0.14
C ILE A 73 -2.57 8.18 0.89
N ILE A 74 -2.12 6.97 0.56
CA ILE A 74 -0.90 6.37 1.11
C ILE A 74 0.30 7.29 0.85
N SER A 75 0.43 7.82 -0.37
CA SER A 75 1.51 8.77 -0.74
C SER A 75 1.47 10.03 0.13
N VAL A 76 0.28 10.59 0.36
CA VAL A 76 0.08 11.78 1.22
C VAL A 76 0.40 11.44 2.68
N CYS A 77 -0.03 10.28 3.19
CA CYS A 77 0.31 9.83 4.54
C CYS A 77 1.83 9.70 4.73
N LEU A 78 2.53 9.11 3.75
CA LEU A 78 3.99 8.98 3.79
C LEU A 78 4.70 10.35 3.71
N ALA A 79 4.20 11.27 2.89
CA ALA A 79 4.69 12.65 2.88
C ALA A 79 4.47 13.34 4.23
N SER A 80 3.31 13.13 4.85
CA SER A 80 2.99 13.68 6.16
C SER A 80 3.91 13.15 7.26
N LEU A 81 4.37 11.88 7.17
CA LEU A 81 5.34 11.32 8.12
C LEU A 81 6.65 12.09 8.17
N LEU A 82 7.07 12.68 7.05
CA LEU A 82 8.29 13.51 7.01
C LEU A 82 8.13 14.82 7.80
N LEU A 83 6.89 15.24 8.07
CA LEU A 83 6.53 16.50 8.75
C LEU A 83 6.04 16.29 10.18
N VAL A 84 5.86 15.05 10.63
CA VAL A 84 5.27 14.74 11.96
C VAL A 84 6.11 15.31 13.12
N GLY A 85 7.44 15.44 12.96
CA GLY A 85 8.32 15.89 14.02
C GLY A 85 8.18 15.03 15.28
N GLU A 86 8.13 15.67 16.48
CA GLU A 86 8.03 14.96 17.77
C GLU A 86 6.58 14.69 18.23
N SER A 87 5.58 15.03 17.41
CA SER A 87 4.17 14.86 17.78
C SER A 87 3.70 13.42 17.64
N TRP A 88 3.73 12.67 18.74
CA TRP A 88 3.25 11.27 18.77
C TRP A 88 1.76 11.13 18.41
N GLY A 89 0.91 12.12 18.74
CA GLY A 89 -0.50 12.10 18.38
C GLY A 89 -0.71 12.17 16.87
N MET A 90 0.04 13.04 16.18
CA MET A 90 0.01 13.14 14.72
C MET A 90 0.57 11.86 14.07
N LEU A 91 1.61 11.27 14.65
CA LEU A 91 2.16 9.99 14.18
C LEU A 91 1.10 8.88 14.20
N TYR A 92 0.35 8.77 15.31
CA TYR A 92 -0.73 7.76 15.43
C TYR A 92 -1.84 7.99 14.40
N LEU A 93 -2.23 9.24 14.17
CA LEU A 93 -3.25 9.59 13.18
C LEU A 93 -2.79 9.23 11.77
N VAL A 94 -1.57 9.59 11.40
CA VAL A 94 -1.02 9.33 10.06
C VAL A 94 -0.85 7.83 9.82
N ILE A 95 -0.31 7.07 10.78
CA ILE A 95 -0.17 5.62 10.67
C ILE A 95 -1.53 4.93 10.65
N GLY A 96 -2.49 5.40 11.45
CA GLY A 96 -3.87 4.87 11.43
C GLY A 96 -4.55 5.10 10.09
N CYS A 97 -4.46 6.30 9.54
CA CYS A 97 -4.99 6.62 8.21
C CYS A 97 -4.31 5.77 7.11
N LEU A 98 -2.98 5.68 7.11
CA LEU A 98 -2.22 4.84 6.19
C LEU A 98 -2.71 3.38 6.27
N ALA A 99 -2.91 2.86 7.47
CA ALA A 99 -3.32 1.48 7.69
C ALA A 99 -4.71 1.15 7.12
N VAL A 100 -5.65 2.11 7.16
CA VAL A 100 -6.97 1.94 6.56
C VAL A 100 -6.88 1.68 5.06
N PHE A 101 -5.97 2.34 4.37
CA PHE A 101 -5.78 2.14 2.92
C PHE A 101 -4.78 1.02 2.61
N TYR A 102 -3.92 0.65 3.57
CA TYR A 102 -3.03 -0.51 3.47
C TYR A 102 -3.79 -1.83 3.50
N GLY A 103 -4.72 -2.01 4.46
CA GLY A 103 -5.42 -3.28 4.68
C GLY A 103 -6.07 -3.87 3.42
N PRO A 104 -6.84 -3.11 2.64
CA PRO A 104 -7.49 -3.60 1.42
C PRO A 104 -6.55 -3.78 0.23
N THR A 105 -5.27 -3.37 0.30
CA THR A 105 -4.36 -3.37 -0.87
C THR A 105 -4.25 -4.75 -1.51
N PHE A 106 -3.99 -5.80 -0.75
CA PHE A 106 -3.88 -7.15 -1.30
C PHE A 106 -5.19 -7.62 -1.95
N PRO A 107 -6.34 -7.62 -1.26
CA PRO A 107 -7.58 -8.11 -1.86
C PRO A 107 -8.10 -7.24 -3.02
N ILE A 108 -7.89 -5.91 -3.00
CA ILE A 108 -8.40 -5.04 -4.07
C ILE A 108 -7.61 -5.21 -5.38
N TYR A 109 -6.30 -5.45 -5.33
CA TYR A 109 -5.53 -5.78 -6.52
C TYR A 109 -5.93 -7.15 -7.08
N GLY A 110 -6.21 -8.12 -6.21
CA GLY A 110 -6.79 -9.41 -6.61
C GLY A 110 -8.16 -9.25 -7.28
N ALA A 111 -9.02 -8.41 -6.71
CA ALA A 111 -10.32 -8.09 -7.29
C ALA A 111 -10.20 -7.37 -8.65
N CYS A 112 -9.20 -6.48 -8.83
CA CYS A 112 -8.90 -5.89 -10.12
C CYS A 112 -8.58 -6.94 -11.20
N ALA A 113 -7.94 -8.06 -10.83
CA ALA A 113 -7.72 -9.13 -11.81
C ALA A 113 -9.04 -9.64 -12.40
N GLY A 114 -10.09 -9.77 -11.57
CA GLY A 114 -11.43 -10.17 -12.01
C GLY A 114 -12.10 -9.18 -12.98
N ASP A 115 -11.78 -7.88 -12.87
CA ASP A 115 -12.33 -6.87 -13.77
C ASP A 115 -11.65 -6.83 -15.15
N TYR A 116 -10.38 -7.25 -15.22
CA TYR A 116 -9.56 -7.13 -16.43
C TYR A 116 -9.34 -8.45 -17.17
N PHE A 117 -9.51 -9.57 -16.49
CA PHE A 117 -9.21 -10.89 -17.06
C PHE A 117 -10.40 -11.85 -16.96
N PRO A 118 -10.56 -12.79 -17.92
CA PRO A 118 -11.54 -13.85 -17.82
C PRO A 118 -11.34 -14.72 -16.57
N ARG A 119 -12.43 -15.29 -16.08
CA ARG A 119 -12.42 -16.10 -14.84
C ARG A 119 -11.44 -17.28 -14.91
N GLU A 120 -11.29 -17.87 -16.09
CA GLU A 120 -10.46 -19.05 -16.37
C GLU A 120 -8.97 -18.79 -16.10
N ILE A 121 -8.49 -17.56 -16.34
CA ILE A 121 -7.07 -17.20 -16.17
C ILE A 121 -6.83 -16.29 -14.96
N MET A 122 -7.87 -15.87 -14.26
CA MET A 122 -7.75 -14.92 -13.14
C MET A 122 -6.81 -15.41 -12.04
N ALA A 123 -6.93 -16.69 -11.66
CA ALA A 123 -6.05 -17.29 -10.66
C ALA A 123 -4.58 -17.28 -11.10
N THR A 124 -4.32 -17.59 -12.38
CA THR A 124 -2.97 -17.55 -12.95
C THR A 124 -2.40 -16.13 -12.93
N VAL A 125 -3.22 -15.13 -13.27
CA VAL A 125 -2.79 -13.71 -13.24
C VAL A 125 -2.43 -13.27 -11.81
N ILE A 126 -3.27 -13.61 -10.83
CA ILE A 126 -2.98 -13.32 -9.41
C ILE A 126 -1.72 -14.05 -8.97
N GLY A 127 -1.55 -15.32 -9.37
CA GLY A 127 -0.34 -16.10 -9.10
C GLY A 127 0.92 -15.47 -9.67
N VAL A 128 0.85 -14.85 -10.86
CA VAL A 128 1.98 -14.11 -11.46
C VAL A 128 2.23 -12.78 -10.74
N TRP A 129 1.19 -12.10 -10.26
CA TRP A 129 1.37 -10.82 -9.56
C TRP A 129 1.87 -10.95 -8.12
N THR A 130 1.57 -12.06 -7.45
CA THR A 130 2.00 -12.31 -6.06
C THR A 130 3.53 -12.25 -5.89
N PRO A 131 4.37 -12.85 -6.74
CA PRO A 131 5.81 -12.64 -6.71
C PRO A 131 6.26 -11.19 -6.85
N PHE A 132 5.58 -10.38 -7.68
CA PHE A 132 5.89 -8.93 -7.78
C PHE A 132 5.70 -8.24 -6.44
N TYR A 133 4.60 -8.53 -5.74
CA TYR A 133 4.33 -8.00 -4.41
C TYR A 133 5.38 -8.47 -3.39
N GLY A 134 5.71 -9.77 -3.38
CA GLY A 134 6.73 -10.33 -2.51
C GLY A 134 8.11 -9.74 -2.73
N LEU A 135 8.54 -9.58 -4.00
CA LEU A 135 9.80 -8.93 -4.35
C LEU A 135 9.82 -7.47 -3.89
N GLY A 136 8.71 -6.75 -4.05
CA GLY A 136 8.57 -5.38 -3.55
C GLY A 136 8.79 -5.31 -2.04
N ALA A 137 8.18 -6.22 -1.29
CA ALA A 137 8.34 -6.31 0.16
C ALA A 137 9.81 -6.59 0.56
N ILE A 138 10.46 -7.58 -0.07
CA ILE A 138 11.85 -7.95 0.20
C ILE A 138 12.79 -6.77 -0.06
N ILE A 139 12.67 -6.14 -1.23
CA ILE A 139 13.51 -5.00 -1.61
C ILE A 139 13.32 -3.84 -0.65
N ALA A 140 12.07 -3.55 -0.24
CA ALA A 140 11.77 -2.47 0.70
C ALA A 140 12.41 -2.70 2.07
N HIS A 141 12.35 -3.91 2.61
CA HIS A 141 12.99 -4.23 3.89
C HIS A 141 14.50 -4.03 3.82
N TRP A 142 15.12 -4.62 2.81
CA TRP A 142 16.56 -4.53 2.62
C TRP A 142 17.03 -3.09 2.41
N MET A 143 16.37 -2.35 1.53
CA MET A 143 16.68 -0.96 1.22
C MET A 143 16.50 -0.04 2.44
N THR A 144 15.39 -0.19 3.17
CA THR A 144 15.11 0.65 4.35
C THR A 144 16.13 0.39 5.45
N GLY A 145 16.48 -0.88 5.70
CA GLY A 145 17.53 -1.25 6.66
C GLY A 145 18.89 -0.68 6.27
N MET A 146 19.33 -0.88 5.02
CA MET A 146 20.60 -0.34 4.53
C MET A 146 20.70 1.19 4.63
N LEU A 147 19.64 1.90 4.22
CA LEU A 147 19.62 3.36 4.28
C LEU A 147 19.68 3.86 5.72
N ARG A 148 18.95 3.23 6.62
CA ARG A 148 18.98 3.56 8.04
C ARG A 148 20.37 3.31 8.62
N ASP A 149 21.01 2.18 8.32
CA ASP A 149 22.35 1.85 8.83
C ASP A 149 23.43 2.78 8.27
N ALA A 150 23.30 3.19 7.00
CA ALA A 150 24.23 4.11 6.35
C ALA A 150 24.06 5.59 6.80
N THR A 151 22.84 6.02 7.09
CA THR A 151 22.54 7.45 7.35
C THR A 151 22.18 7.75 8.79
N GLY A 152 21.86 6.73 9.59
CA GLY A 152 21.40 6.86 10.97
C GLY A 152 19.93 7.31 11.10
N VAL A 153 19.22 7.59 9.97
CA VAL A 153 17.87 8.13 9.97
C VAL A 153 16.96 7.41 8.96
N TYR A 154 15.66 7.38 9.23
CA TYR A 154 14.66 6.74 8.36
C TYR A 154 14.13 7.64 7.23
N GLN A 155 14.38 8.96 7.29
CA GLN A 155 13.82 9.94 6.36
C GLN A 155 14.09 9.60 4.89
N HIS A 156 15.32 9.20 4.55
CA HIS A 156 15.68 8.84 3.17
C HIS A 156 14.86 7.63 2.66
N ALA A 157 14.68 6.63 3.52
CA ALA A 157 13.87 5.46 3.19
C ALA A 157 12.39 5.84 3.02
N PHE A 158 11.85 6.71 3.87
CA PHE A 158 10.46 7.16 3.78
C PHE A 158 10.20 8.01 2.52
N ILE A 159 11.18 8.81 2.08
CA ILE A 159 11.09 9.53 0.80
C ILE A 159 10.99 8.52 -0.36
N ILE A 160 11.83 7.50 -0.39
CA ILE A 160 11.78 6.48 -1.44
C ILE A 160 10.45 5.73 -1.40
N ASN A 161 9.98 5.34 -0.21
CA ASN A 161 8.68 4.67 -0.04
C ASN A 161 7.52 5.54 -0.53
N MET A 162 7.55 6.85 -0.25
CA MET A 162 6.58 7.81 -0.78
C MET A 162 6.63 7.87 -2.31
N LEU A 163 7.83 7.96 -2.90
CA LEU A 163 7.98 7.98 -4.35
C LEU A 163 7.46 6.70 -4.99
N MET A 164 7.67 5.54 -4.36
CA MET A 164 7.12 4.26 -4.84
C MET A 164 5.58 4.24 -4.80
N ALA A 165 4.94 4.85 -3.78
CA ALA A 165 3.48 4.99 -3.74
C ALA A 165 2.97 5.92 -4.87
N VAL A 166 3.70 7.00 -5.16
CA VAL A 166 3.40 7.88 -6.31
C VAL A 166 3.51 7.10 -7.61
N VAL A 167 4.60 6.34 -7.80
CA VAL A 167 4.78 5.48 -8.98
C VAL A 167 3.64 4.49 -9.13
N ALA A 168 3.22 3.83 -8.03
CA ALA A 168 2.08 2.92 -8.03
C ALA A 168 0.78 3.61 -8.49
N THR A 169 0.54 4.83 -8.00
CA THR A 169 -0.61 5.66 -8.40
C THR A 169 -0.57 5.99 -9.89
N VAL A 170 0.56 6.48 -10.37
CA VAL A 170 0.75 6.86 -11.78
C VAL A 170 0.57 5.65 -12.71
N LEU A 171 1.17 4.51 -12.38
CA LEU A 171 1.02 3.28 -13.17
C LEU A 171 -0.46 2.87 -13.28
N MET A 172 -1.22 2.96 -12.18
CA MET A 172 -2.65 2.65 -12.21
C MET A 172 -3.47 3.65 -13.04
N CYS A 173 -3.07 4.91 -13.12
CA CYS A 173 -3.74 5.87 -14.01
C CYS A 173 -3.63 5.46 -15.48
N PHE A 174 -2.49 4.92 -15.91
CA PHE A 174 -2.25 4.47 -17.29
C PHE A 174 -2.93 3.13 -17.63
N VAL A 175 -3.44 2.39 -16.67
CA VAL A 175 -4.24 1.18 -16.93
C VAL A 175 -5.50 1.60 -17.68
N ARG A 176 -5.71 1.09 -18.90
CA ARG A 176 -6.92 1.39 -19.67
C ARG A 176 -8.13 0.70 -19.03
N PRO A 177 -9.28 1.39 -18.90
CA PRO A 177 -10.50 0.71 -18.47
C PRO A 177 -10.86 -0.39 -19.48
N ARG A 178 -11.37 -1.51 -18.99
CA ARG A 178 -11.93 -2.53 -19.87
C ARG A 178 -13.12 -1.90 -20.58
N LEU A 179 -13.12 -1.89 -21.92
CA LEU A 179 -14.30 -1.53 -22.69
C LEU A 179 -15.39 -2.56 -22.34
N SER A 180 -16.41 -2.11 -21.62
CA SER A 180 -17.63 -2.89 -21.39
C SER A 180 -18.36 -2.97 -22.73
N GLY A 181 -18.06 -4.03 -23.50
CA GLY A 181 -18.62 -4.13 -24.85
C GLY A 181 -18.11 -5.38 -25.57
N SER A 182 -18.54 -6.54 -25.14
CA SER A 182 -18.99 -7.61 -26.02
C SER A 182 -19.76 -8.59 -25.15
N GLY A 183 -21.07 -8.48 -25.20
CA GLY A 183 -21.95 -9.53 -24.72
C GLY A 183 -21.52 -10.85 -25.37
N PHE A 184 -20.90 -11.70 -24.58
CA PHE A 184 -20.98 -13.11 -24.87
C PHE A 184 -22.42 -13.50 -24.53
N ASN A 185 -23.30 -13.41 -25.53
CA ASN A 185 -24.53 -14.16 -25.57
C ASN A 185 -24.13 -15.64 -25.51
N VAL A 186 -24.21 -16.23 -24.33
CA VAL A 186 -24.34 -17.68 -24.23
C VAL A 186 -25.79 -17.97 -24.58
N GLN A 187 -26.04 -18.15 -25.88
CA GLN A 187 -27.16 -18.91 -26.38
C GLN A 187 -26.65 -20.37 -26.48
N GLY A 188 -27.35 -21.28 -25.83
CA GLY A 188 -27.18 -22.69 -25.92
C GLY A 188 -27.26 -23.36 -24.57
#